data_bc09b46950d0357c4ad6c56ef5fb5d4a
#
_entry.id   bc09b46950d0357c4ad6c56ef5fb5d4a
#
_cell.length_a   1.000
_cell.length_b   1.000
_cell.length_c   1.000
_cell.angle_alpha   90.00
_cell.angle_beta   90.00
_cell.angle_gamma   90.00
#
_symmetry.space_group_name_H-M   'P 1'
#
loop_
_entity.id
_entity.type
_entity.pdbx_description
1 polymer ?
#
loop_
_entity_poly.entity_id
_entity_poly.type
_entity_poly.pdbx_seq_one_letter_code
_entity_poly.pdbx_strand_id
1 'polypeptide(L)'
;MKRDNLTLRQRAPHADGIDEARRQSPASHKLLSGSLSSQSAVPMSTLHASSTHLVLIPSYNPGAKVDTTVRNARAQWNPVWVVVDGSTDGSAERLQAMAERDPGLRVIVLPENRGKGAAVLAGLDAAAASGFTHVLTMDSDGQHPADLIPAFMAESQAAPDAMVLGVPKFDASAPQLRVQGRRLSNAWADLETLWAGIGDSLYGFRVYPVAPLAAIMRRQPWMRGFDFDPEAAVRLCWAGVRPIRIDAPVRYFGRHEGGVSHFHYGRDNALLAWMHLRLFTGFAVRLPMLVARRLTRRRDQAA
;
A
#
# COMPACT_ATOMS: atom_id res chain seq x y z
N MET A 1 -19.80 25.87 -56.22
CA MET A 1 -20.09 24.88 -57.26
C MET A 1 -20.54 23.60 -56.58
N LYS A 2 -21.83 23.33 -56.76
CA LYS A 2 -22.59 22.07 -56.96
C LYS A 2 -22.23 20.91 -56.00
N ARG A 3 -23.12 20.52 -55.07
CA ARG A 3 -24.30 19.59 -55.20
C ARG A 3 -23.81 18.17 -55.58
N ASP A 4 -24.16 17.10 -54.89
CA ASP A 4 -25.51 16.56 -54.75
C ASP A 4 -25.61 15.47 -53.65
N ASN A 5 -26.79 15.49 -53.08
CA ASN A 5 -27.47 14.46 -52.26
C ASN A 5 -27.64 13.12 -52.99
N LEU A 6 -27.72 12.01 -52.23
CA LEU A 6 -28.71 10.95 -52.54
C LEU A 6 -29.09 10.16 -51.29
N THR A 7 -30.32 10.31 -50.91
CA THR A 7 -31.20 9.46 -50.07
C THR A 7 -31.74 8.29 -50.84
N LEU A 8 -31.99 7.13 -50.21
CA LEU A 8 -33.06 6.15 -50.50
C LEU A 8 -33.08 5.06 -49.39
N ARG A 9 -34.05 5.12 -48.49
CA ARG A 9 -35.41 4.46 -48.42
C ARG A 9 -35.37 2.95 -48.20
N GLN A 10 -35.82 2.60 -47.02
CA GLN A 10 -36.87 1.66 -46.59
C GLN A 10 -37.17 0.40 -47.42
N ARG A 11 -37.24 -0.75 -46.70
CA ARG A 11 -38.39 -1.66 -46.74
C ARG A 11 -38.26 -2.75 -45.68
N ALA A 12 -39.30 -2.82 -44.81
CA ALA A 12 -39.77 -4.07 -44.22
C ALA A 12 -40.80 -4.71 -45.15
N PRO A 13 -41.13 -5.98 -45.03
CA PRO A 13 -42.49 -6.37 -44.69
C PRO A 13 -42.61 -7.61 -43.75
N HIS A 14 -43.70 -7.59 -43.00
CA HIS A 14 -44.84 -8.53 -42.78
C HIS A 14 -44.47 -9.96 -42.31
N ALA A 15 -44.89 -10.42 -41.17
CA ALA A 15 -46.20 -10.76 -40.59
C ALA A 15 -46.78 -12.05 -41.18
N ASP A 16 -47.20 -12.86 -40.28
CA ASP A 16 -48.25 -13.92 -40.24
C ASP A 16 -47.68 -15.22 -39.69
N GLY A 17 -48.28 -15.93 -38.77
CA GLY A 17 -49.56 -15.86 -38.14
C GLY A 17 -49.77 -17.11 -37.28
N ILE A 18 -50.61 -16.94 -36.25
CA ILE A 18 -51.66 -17.90 -35.82
C ILE A 18 -51.18 -19.25 -35.27
N ASP A 19 -51.49 -19.75 -34.17
CA ASP A 19 -52.60 -19.77 -33.21
C ASP A 19 -52.54 -21.13 -32.45
N GLU A 20 -53.19 -21.15 -31.34
CA GLU A 20 -53.90 -22.16 -30.55
C GLU A 20 -53.21 -22.83 -29.38
N ALA A 21 -53.51 -22.30 -28.26
CA ALA A 21 -54.52 -22.77 -27.27
C ALA A 21 -54.29 -24.15 -26.62
N ARG A 22 -54.10 -24.18 -25.34
CA ARG A 22 -55.03 -24.72 -24.33
C ARG A 22 -54.49 -24.85 -22.92
N ARG A 23 -55.12 -24.08 -22.04
CA ARG A 23 -55.65 -24.48 -20.72
C ARG A 23 -54.82 -25.42 -19.84
N GLN A 24 -54.40 -24.98 -18.67
CA GLN A 24 -55.08 -25.27 -17.39
C GLN A 24 -54.36 -24.59 -16.22
N SER A 25 -55.14 -23.98 -15.39
CA SER A 25 -54.92 -23.36 -14.07
C SER A 25 -55.03 -24.42 -12.97
N PRO A 26 -54.93 -24.10 -11.68
CA PRO A 26 -53.88 -23.40 -10.88
C PRO A 26 -53.38 -24.26 -9.71
N ALA A 27 -52.20 -24.00 -9.21
CA ALA A 27 -51.78 -24.52 -7.91
C ALA A 27 -51.01 -23.49 -7.10
N SER A 28 -51.68 -22.95 -6.12
CA SER A 28 -51.24 -22.58 -4.77
C SER A 28 -49.93 -21.78 -4.62
N HIS A 29 -50.09 -20.49 -4.48
CA HIS A 29 -49.15 -19.63 -3.79
C HIS A 29 -48.92 -20.09 -2.35
N LYS A 30 -47.76 -20.65 -2.07
CA LYS A 30 -47.23 -20.75 -0.71
C LYS A 30 -46.23 -19.61 -0.54
N LEU A 31 -46.67 -18.55 0.11
CA LEU A 31 -45.81 -17.48 0.64
C LEU A 31 -44.83 -18.11 1.63
N LEU A 32 -43.63 -18.32 1.18
CA LEU A 32 -42.50 -18.53 2.09
C LEU A 32 -41.95 -17.15 2.46
N SER A 33 -42.39 -16.68 3.63
CA SER A 33 -41.71 -15.63 4.38
C SER A 33 -40.29 -16.09 4.67
N GLY A 34 -39.36 -15.80 3.75
CA GLY A 34 -37.93 -15.92 3.98
C GLY A 34 -37.55 -14.89 5.02
N SER A 35 -37.31 -15.33 6.23
CA SER A 35 -36.61 -14.57 7.27
C SER A 35 -35.33 -13.98 6.70
N LEU A 36 -35.21 -12.66 6.78
CA LEU A 36 -33.94 -11.95 6.67
C LEU A 36 -32.99 -12.59 7.71
N SER A 37 -32.16 -13.52 7.25
CA SER A 37 -31.05 -14.00 8.02
C SER A 37 -30.16 -12.79 8.33
N SER A 38 -30.19 -12.38 9.59
CA SER A 38 -29.20 -11.53 10.19
C SER A 38 -27.83 -12.07 9.78
N GLN A 39 -27.09 -11.32 8.96
CA GLN A 39 -25.67 -11.58 8.79
C GLN A 39 -25.06 -11.47 10.18
N SER A 40 -24.86 -12.62 10.79
CA SER A 40 -24.11 -12.75 12.03
C SER A 40 -22.75 -12.08 11.78
N ALA A 41 -22.50 -11.01 12.53
CA ALA A 41 -21.19 -10.40 12.61
C ALA A 41 -20.19 -11.53 12.92
N VAL A 42 -19.30 -11.82 11.97
CA VAL A 42 -18.19 -12.74 12.19
C VAL A 42 -17.47 -12.21 13.43
N PRO A 43 -17.32 -12.98 14.51
CA PRO A 43 -16.62 -12.49 15.67
C PRO A 43 -15.23 -12.09 15.22
N MET A 44 -14.81 -10.84 15.52
CA MET A 44 -13.44 -10.38 15.33
C MET A 44 -12.56 -11.43 16.02
N SER A 45 -11.85 -12.21 15.21
CA SER A 45 -10.99 -13.27 15.71
C SER A 45 -10.04 -12.62 16.71
N THR A 46 -9.94 -13.19 17.90
CA THR A 46 -9.05 -12.72 18.98
C THR A 46 -7.61 -13.02 18.56
N LEU A 47 -7.09 -12.27 17.57
CA LEU A 47 -5.68 -12.35 17.20
C LEU A 47 -4.86 -11.93 18.42
N HIS A 48 -3.98 -12.84 18.87
CA HIS A 48 -3.04 -12.48 19.93
C HIS A 48 -2.24 -11.25 19.54
N ALA A 49 -2.13 -10.31 20.48
CA ALA A 49 -1.37 -9.09 20.23
C ALA A 49 0.12 -9.42 20.11
N SER A 50 0.74 -9.02 19.01
CA SER A 50 2.19 -9.07 18.89
C SER A 50 2.81 -8.03 19.80
N SER A 51 3.87 -8.38 20.52
CA SER A 51 4.65 -7.46 21.35
C SER A 51 5.83 -6.84 20.61
N THR A 52 6.16 -7.33 19.42
CA THR A 52 7.34 -6.92 18.66
C THR A 52 7.04 -6.28 17.32
N HIS A 53 5.92 -6.64 16.69
CA HIS A 53 5.55 -6.22 15.34
C HIS A 53 4.18 -5.54 15.34
N LEU A 54 4.05 -4.42 14.64
CA LEU A 54 2.77 -3.74 14.42
C LEU A 54 2.58 -3.33 12.96
N VAL A 55 1.34 -3.12 12.54
CA VAL A 55 1.01 -2.49 11.26
C VAL A 55 0.88 -0.98 11.48
N LEU A 56 1.53 -0.18 10.65
CA LEU A 56 1.53 1.29 10.68
C LEU A 56 0.94 1.85 9.39
N ILE A 57 -0.15 2.61 9.50
CA ILE A 57 -0.88 3.19 8.38
C ILE A 57 -0.77 4.72 8.45
N PRO A 58 0.16 5.36 7.70
CA PRO A 58 0.15 6.81 7.53
C PRO A 58 -1.06 7.21 6.66
N SER A 59 -1.76 8.26 7.07
CA SER A 59 -3.03 8.65 6.45
C SER A 59 -3.19 10.16 6.36
N TYR A 60 -3.54 10.66 5.16
CA TYR A 60 -3.87 12.06 4.92
C TYR A 60 -5.05 12.17 3.95
N ASN A 61 -6.16 12.73 4.40
CA ASN A 61 -7.40 12.92 3.63
C ASN A 61 -7.79 11.69 2.77
N PRO A 62 -7.85 10.47 3.36
CA PRO A 62 -8.09 9.23 2.63
C PRO A 62 -9.57 9.02 2.24
N GLY A 63 -10.48 9.85 2.74
CA GLY A 63 -11.91 9.64 2.63
C GLY A 63 -12.39 8.41 3.43
N ALA A 64 -13.47 7.79 2.97
CA ALA A 64 -14.05 6.60 3.63
C ALA A 64 -13.23 5.32 3.44
N LYS A 65 -12.26 5.29 2.52
CA LYS A 65 -11.48 4.08 2.22
C LYS A 65 -10.61 3.63 3.39
N VAL A 66 -10.13 4.55 4.21
CA VAL A 66 -9.31 4.22 5.36
C VAL A 66 -10.04 3.30 6.35
N ASP A 67 -11.33 3.47 6.51
CA ASP A 67 -12.13 2.65 7.42
C ASP A 67 -12.08 1.17 7.02
N THR A 68 -12.20 0.89 5.70
CA THR A 68 -12.08 -0.47 5.16
C THR A 68 -10.65 -0.98 5.23
N THR A 69 -9.67 -0.13 4.91
CA THR A 69 -8.25 -0.49 5.01
C THR A 69 -7.87 -0.91 6.43
N VAL A 70 -8.30 -0.15 7.43
CA VAL A 70 -8.05 -0.44 8.84
C VAL A 70 -8.74 -1.72 9.29
N ARG A 71 -10.03 -1.93 8.92
CA ARG A 71 -10.74 -3.19 9.24
C ARG A 71 -10.05 -4.39 8.63
N ASN A 72 -9.62 -4.29 7.35
CA ASN A 72 -8.91 -5.37 6.68
C ASN A 72 -7.57 -5.68 7.36
N ALA A 73 -6.80 -4.65 7.73
CA ALA A 73 -5.55 -4.83 8.46
C ALA A 73 -5.78 -5.44 9.85
N ARG A 74 -6.81 -4.96 10.60
CA ARG A 74 -7.18 -5.50 11.92
C ARG A 74 -7.68 -6.94 11.87
N ALA A 75 -8.28 -7.35 10.78
CA ALA A 75 -8.67 -8.75 10.55
C ALA A 75 -7.46 -9.68 10.37
N GLN A 76 -6.28 -9.15 10.06
CA GLN A 76 -5.08 -9.91 9.78
C GLN A 76 -4.00 -9.78 10.87
N TRP A 77 -3.99 -8.68 11.62
CA TRP A 77 -2.93 -8.40 12.59
C TRP A 77 -3.40 -7.57 13.80
N ASN A 78 -2.71 -7.78 14.90
CA ASN A 78 -2.87 -7.06 16.15
C ASN A 78 -1.49 -6.75 16.76
N PRO A 79 -1.12 -5.47 17.02
CA PRO A 79 -1.90 -4.24 16.84
C PRO A 79 -1.77 -3.59 15.46
N VAL A 80 -2.71 -2.68 15.15
CA VAL A 80 -2.68 -1.76 14.01
C VAL A 80 -2.71 -0.32 14.52
N TRP A 81 -1.79 0.50 14.04
CA TRP A 81 -1.72 1.91 14.37
C TRP A 81 -1.92 2.77 13.12
N VAL A 82 -2.71 3.81 13.26
CA VAL A 82 -2.93 4.80 12.19
C VAL A 82 -2.36 6.14 12.64
N VAL A 83 -1.54 6.75 11.79
CA VAL A 83 -1.06 8.12 12.00
C VAL A 83 -1.78 9.03 11.02
N VAL A 84 -2.69 9.84 11.54
CA VAL A 84 -3.46 10.82 10.77
C VAL A 84 -2.63 12.10 10.69
N ASP A 85 -2.17 12.43 9.48
CA ASP A 85 -1.24 13.53 9.21
C ASP A 85 -2.01 14.82 8.87
N GLY A 86 -2.69 15.42 9.87
CA GLY A 86 -3.41 16.67 9.70
C GLY A 86 -4.58 16.57 8.71
N SER A 87 -5.31 15.46 8.69
CA SER A 87 -6.50 15.30 7.84
C SER A 87 -7.62 16.26 8.22
N THR A 88 -8.37 16.73 7.21
CA THR A 88 -9.49 17.66 7.35
C THR A 88 -10.81 17.11 6.81
N ASP A 89 -10.83 15.83 6.43
CA ASP A 89 -11.96 15.14 5.78
C ASP A 89 -12.84 14.34 6.76
N GLY A 90 -12.70 14.54 8.07
CA GLY A 90 -13.43 13.82 9.11
C GLY A 90 -12.94 12.38 9.32
N SER A 91 -11.82 11.99 8.71
CA SER A 91 -11.25 10.64 8.89
C SER A 91 -10.65 10.44 10.30
N ALA A 92 -10.12 11.50 10.92
CA ALA A 92 -9.56 11.42 12.26
C ALA A 92 -10.62 11.01 13.29
N GLU A 93 -11.76 11.69 13.29
CA GLU A 93 -12.88 11.45 14.20
C GLU A 93 -13.47 10.04 14.03
N ARG A 94 -13.63 9.60 12.77
CA ARG A 94 -14.12 8.24 12.48
C ARG A 94 -13.16 7.17 12.98
N LEU A 95 -11.85 7.34 12.74
CA LEU A 95 -10.84 6.40 13.20
C LEU A 95 -10.71 6.36 14.73
N GLN A 96 -10.82 7.51 15.39
CA GLN A 96 -10.86 7.58 16.86
C GLN A 96 -12.07 6.84 17.43
N ALA A 97 -13.27 7.04 16.85
CA ALA A 97 -14.46 6.30 17.25
C ALA A 97 -14.36 4.77 16.98
N MET A 98 -13.58 4.35 15.98
CA MET A 98 -13.24 2.93 15.79
C MET A 98 -12.30 2.43 16.89
N ALA A 99 -11.29 3.20 17.27
CA ALA A 99 -10.31 2.82 18.27
C ALA A 99 -10.92 2.72 19.69
N GLU A 100 -11.95 3.51 20.01
CA GLU A 100 -12.70 3.37 21.27
C GLU A 100 -13.34 1.98 21.44
N ARG A 101 -13.64 1.29 20.32
CA ARG A 101 -14.30 -0.01 20.30
C ARG A 101 -13.36 -1.17 20.01
N ASP A 102 -12.12 -0.87 19.65
CA ASP A 102 -11.09 -1.87 19.27
C ASP A 102 -9.76 -1.56 19.99
N PRO A 103 -9.45 -2.22 21.11
CA PRO A 103 -8.22 -2.00 21.86
C PRO A 103 -6.94 -2.34 21.08
N GLY A 104 -7.04 -3.07 19.98
CA GLY A 104 -5.91 -3.34 19.09
C GLY A 104 -5.68 -2.28 18.03
N LEU A 105 -6.55 -1.26 17.95
CA LEU A 105 -6.40 -0.11 17.07
C LEU A 105 -5.95 1.11 17.86
N ARG A 106 -4.85 1.75 17.47
CA ARG A 106 -4.39 3.03 18.01
C ARG A 106 -4.38 4.10 16.94
N VAL A 107 -4.90 5.27 17.24
CA VAL A 107 -4.89 6.43 16.34
C VAL A 107 -4.03 7.54 16.94
N ILE A 108 -3.06 8.02 16.17
CA ILE A 108 -2.18 9.13 16.48
C ILE A 108 -2.56 10.25 15.51
N VAL A 109 -2.99 11.39 16.02
CA VAL A 109 -3.37 12.56 15.20
C VAL A 109 -2.30 13.62 15.30
N LEU A 110 -1.75 14.00 14.14
CA LEU A 110 -0.83 15.13 14.03
C LEU A 110 -1.64 16.42 13.74
N PRO A 111 -1.22 17.57 14.27
CA PRO A 111 -1.98 18.81 14.14
C PRO A 111 -2.02 19.38 12.73
N GLU A 112 -1.04 19.04 11.90
CA GLU A 112 -0.88 19.55 10.53
C GLU A 112 -0.25 18.50 9.62
N ASN A 113 -0.47 18.62 8.31
CA ASN A 113 0.15 17.76 7.31
C ASN A 113 1.65 18.10 7.19
N ARG A 114 2.48 17.09 7.47
CA ARG A 114 3.93 17.14 7.36
C ARG A 114 4.49 16.15 6.33
N GLY A 115 3.60 15.37 5.71
CA GLY A 115 3.90 14.41 4.67
C GLY A 115 4.08 12.97 5.18
N LYS A 116 3.95 12.00 4.26
CA LYS A 116 3.96 10.55 4.56
C LYS A 116 5.12 10.14 5.45
N GLY A 117 6.34 10.54 5.10
CA GLY A 117 7.53 10.19 5.88
C GLY A 117 7.50 10.78 7.29
N ALA A 118 6.93 11.98 7.49
CA ALA A 118 6.78 12.56 8.82
C ALA A 118 5.80 11.77 9.67
N ALA A 119 4.67 11.36 9.09
CA ALA A 119 3.70 10.48 9.75
C ALA A 119 4.31 9.13 10.13
N VAL A 120 5.10 8.53 9.22
CA VAL A 120 5.82 7.29 9.51
C VAL A 120 6.79 7.49 10.66
N LEU A 121 7.59 8.56 10.68
CA LEU A 121 8.53 8.82 11.77
C LEU A 121 7.81 8.97 13.12
N ALA A 122 6.70 9.71 13.17
CA ALA A 122 5.90 9.83 14.40
C ALA A 122 5.39 8.46 14.88
N GLY A 123 4.96 7.59 13.95
CA GLY A 123 4.58 6.22 14.25
C GLY A 123 5.74 5.37 14.76
N LEU A 124 6.94 5.49 14.15
CA LEU A 124 8.15 4.80 14.58
C LEU A 124 8.59 5.23 15.99
N ASP A 125 8.52 6.54 16.28
CA ASP A 125 8.89 7.06 17.60
C ASP A 125 7.93 6.53 18.68
N ALA A 126 6.63 6.51 18.39
CA ALA A 126 5.63 5.93 19.29
C ALA A 126 5.82 4.41 19.45
N ALA A 127 6.13 3.70 18.35
CA ALA A 127 6.39 2.26 18.36
C ALA A 127 7.61 1.91 19.22
N ALA A 128 8.71 2.64 19.04
CA ALA A 128 9.92 2.47 19.84
C ALA A 128 9.66 2.72 21.33
N ALA A 129 8.92 3.79 21.66
CA ALA A 129 8.54 4.11 23.03
C ALA A 129 7.64 3.04 23.68
N SER A 130 6.91 2.26 22.85
CA SER A 130 6.04 1.15 23.30
C SER A 130 6.72 -0.23 23.22
N GLY A 131 8.02 -0.29 22.91
CA GLY A 131 8.81 -1.53 22.90
C GLY A 131 8.72 -2.33 21.60
N PHE A 132 8.03 -1.84 20.55
CA PHE A 132 7.99 -2.52 19.26
C PHE A 132 9.33 -2.41 18.53
N THR A 133 9.74 -3.51 17.90
CA THR A 133 11.01 -3.62 17.16
C THR A 133 10.83 -3.52 15.65
N HIS A 134 9.65 -3.85 15.14
CA HIS A 134 9.34 -3.86 13.71
C HIS A 134 7.99 -3.23 13.40
N VAL A 135 7.91 -2.56 12.26
CA VAL A 135 6.66 -2.01 11.74
C VAL A 135 6.46 -2.45 10.28
N LEU A 136 5.24 -2.90 9.97
CA LEU A 136 4.79 -3.03 8.60
C LEU A 136 4.11 -1.73 8.20
N THR A 137 4.66 -1.00 7.24
CA THR A 137 4.01 0.16 6.64
C THR A 137 2.99 -0.27 5.59
N MET A 138 1.82 0.39 5.57
CA MET A 138 0.73 0.12 4.64
C MET A 138 0.02 1.42 4.30
N ASP A 139 -0.24 1.70 3.02
CA ASP A 139 -0.95 2.91 2.61
C ASP A 139 -2.44 2.84 2.97
N SER A 140 -3.06 4.01 3.20
CA SER A 140 -4.46 4.13 3.66
C SER A 140 -5.51 4.01 2.55
N ASP A 141 -5.10 3.86 1.27
CA ASP A 141 -5.96 3.89 0.08
C ASP A 141 -6.57 2.53 -0.31
N GLY A 142 -6.23 1.47 0.41
CA GLY A 142 -6.74 0.12 0.19
C GLY A 142 -6.10 -0.63 -0.98
N GLN A 143 -5.02 -0.11 -1.58
CA GLN A 143 -4.36 -0.79 -2.71
C GLN A 143 -3.44 -1.94 -2.27
N HIS A 144 -3.03 -1.97 -1.00
CA HIS A 144 -2.18 -3.01 -0.45
C HIS A 144 -2.97 -4.23 0.00
N PRO A 145 -2.45 -5.45 -0.25
CA PRO A 145 -3.13 -6.71 0.08
C PRO A 145 -2.99 -7.02 1.57
N ALA A 146 -4.03 -6.72 2.36
CA ALA A 146 -4.02 -6.94 3.81
C ALA A 146 -3.87 -8.43 4.19
N ASP A 147 -4.34 -9.33 3.36
CA ASP A 147 -4.22 -10.79 3.51
C ASP A 147 -2.76 -11.28 3.49
N LEU A 148 -1.82 -10.52 2.94
CA LEU A 148 -0.39 -10.81 2.99
C LEU A 148 0.31 -10.32 4.27
N ILE A 149 -0.34 -9.54 5.13
CA ILE A 149 0.26 -9.07 6.38
C ILE A 149 0.89 -10.22 7.19
N PRO A 150 0.21 -11.35 7.44
CA PRO A 150 0.79 -12.46 8.21
C PRO A 150 2.07 -13.03 7.58
N ALA A 151 2.12 -13.14 6.26
CA ALA A 151 3.30 -13.66 5.56
C ALA A 151 4.51 -12.72 5.68
N PHE A 152 4.28 -11.40 5.55
CA PHE A 152 5.33 -10.39 5.74
C PHE A 152 5.86 -10.37 7.18
N MET A 153 4.96 -10.50 8.16
CA MET A 153 5.33 -10.53 9.57
C MET A 153 6.10 -11.80 9.93
N ALA A 154 5.69 -12.95 9.40
CA ALA A 154 6.39 -14.22 9.61
C ALA A 154 7.81 -14.19 9.05
N GLU A 155 8.00 -13.64 7.83
CA GLU A 155 9.32 -13.48 7.23
C GLU A 155 10.21 -12.52 8.05
N SER A 156 9.63 -11.42 8.55
CA SER A 156 10.35 -10.47 9.42
C SER A 156 10.74 -11.10 10.76
N GLN A 157 9.88 -11.94 11.34
CA GLN A 157 10.18 -12.67 12.58
C GLN A 157 11.28 -13.72 12.38
N ALA A 158 11.31 -14.38 11.21
CA ALA A 158 12.35 -15.34 10.85
C ALA A 158 13.71 -14.66 10.56
N ALA A 159 13.71 -13.40 10.15
CA ALA A 159 14.91 -12.65 9.81
C ALA A 159 14.87 -11.21 10.38
N PRO A 160 15.00 -11.03 11.71
CA PRO A 160 14.78 -9.76 12.39
C PRO A 160 15.77 -8.65 12.01
N ASP A 161 16.93 -8.98 11.49
CA ASP A 161 17.91 -8.00 11.00
C ASP A 161 17.67 -7.57 9.54
N ALA A 162 16.63 -8.11 8.89
CA ALA A 162 16.28 -7.79 7.52
C ALA A 162 15.10 -6.80 7.45
N MET A 163 14.93 -6.17 6.30
CA MET A 163 13.68 -5.52 5.91
C MET A 163 12.95 -6.41 4.89
N VAL A 164 11.63 -6.51 5.01
CA VAL A 164 10.80 -7.29 4.08
C VAL A 164 10.09 -6.33 3.15
N LEU A 165 10.34 -6.45 1.85
CA LEU A 165 9.89 -5.53 0.82
C LEU A 165 8.87 -6.21 -0.11
N GLY A 166 7.71 -5.59 -0.29
CA GLY A 166 6.74 -6.00 -1.29
C GLY A 166 7.23 -5.69 -2.70
N VAL A 167 7.05 -6.65 -3.60
CA VAL A 167 7.28 -6.45 -5.04
C VAL A 167 5.92 -6.49 -5.74
N PRO A 168 5.47 -5.35 -6.29
CA PRO A 168 4.12 -5.28 -6.85
C PRO A 168 4.02 -6.14 -8.11
N LYS A 169 2.97 -6.96 -8.17
CA LYS A 169 2.54 -7.64 -9.40
C LYS A 169 1.40 -6.84 -10.00
N PHE A 170 1.69 -6.24 -11.15
CA PHE A 170 0.72 -5.44 -11.89
C PHE A 170 -0.08 -6.34 -12.81
N ASP A 171 -1.38 -6.13 -12.84
CA ASP A 171 -2.24 -6.70 -13.85
C ASP A 171 -2.25 -5.84 -15.13
N ALA A 172 -2.99 -6.29 -16.15
CA ALA A 172 -3.08 -5.61 -17.45
C ALA A 172 -3.76 -4.22 -17.38
N SER A 173 -4.41 -3.88 -16.25
CA SER A 173 -5.09 -2.59 -16.04
C SER A 173 -4.14 -1.48 -15.56
N ALA A 174 -2.90 -1.80 -15.22
CA ALA A 174 -1.94 -0.86 -14.69
C ALA A 174 -1.55 0.23 -15.72
N PRO A 175 -1.62 1.53 -15.38
CA PRO A 175 -1.25 2.60 -16.29
C PRO A 175 0.23 2.51 -16.68
N GLN A 176 0.52 2.36 -17.97
CA GLN A 176 1.89 2.14 -18.49
C GLN A 176 2.87 3.25 -18.07
N LEU A 177 2.42 4.51 -18.02
CA LEU A 177 3.26 5.63 -17.60
C LEU A 177 3.76 5.47 -16.14
N ARG A 178 2.92 4.94 -15.25
CA ARG A 178 3.31 4.64 -13.86
C ARG A 178 4.34 3.52 -13.79
N VAL A 179 4.16 2.49 -14.63
CA VAL A 179 5.10 1.35 -14.71
C VAL A 179 6.46 1.81 -15.21
N GLN A 180 6.49 2.70 -16.23
CA GLN A 180 7.76 3.24 -16.77
C GLN A 180 8.47 4.15 -15.75
N GLY A 181 7.75 5.05 -15.07
CA GLY A 181 8.32 5.89 -14.02
C GLY A 181 8.94 5.07 -12.87
N ARG A 182 8.28 3.96 -12.48
CA ARG A 182 8.82 3.02 -11.49
C ARG A 182 10.12 2.35 -11.95
N ARG A 183 10.21 1.94 -13.21
CA ARG A 183 11.42 1.33 -13.77
C ARG A 183 12.64 2.25 -13.63
N LEU A 184 12.46 3.54 -13.87
CA LEU A 184 13.54 4.52 -13.73
C LEU A 184 13.99 4.65 -12.27
N SER A 185 13.06 4.84 -11.32
CA SER A 185 13.38 4.92 -9.90
C SER A 185 14.02 3.63 -9.39
N ASN A 186 13.53 2.47 -9.83
CA ASN A 186 14.09 1.17 -9.47
C ASN A 186 15.53 1.00 -10.00
N ALA A 187 15.80 1.42 -11.25
CA ALA A 187 17.16 1.37 -11.79
C ALA A 187 18.15 2.24 -11.01
N TRP A 188 17.72 3.43 -10.55
CA TRP A 188 18.52 4.26 -9.67
C TRP A 188 18.75 3.60 -8.30
N ALA A 189 17.70 3.08 -7.67
CA ALA A 189 17.82 2.39 -6.39
C ALA A 189 18.72 1.15 -6.47
N ASP A 190 18.67 0.40 -7.57
CA ASP A 190 19.57 -0.72 -7.83
C ASP A 190 21.03 -0.27 -7.95
N LEU A 191 21.31 0.79 -8.71
CA LEU A 191 22.64 1.36 -8.83
C LEU A 191 23.16 1.85 -7.47
N GLU A 192 22.36 2.65 -6.75
CA GLU A 192 22.69 3.25 -5.45
C GLU A 192 22.96 2.22 -4.35
N THR A 193 22.51 0.98 -4.54
CA THR A 193 22.73 -0.14 -3.61
C THR A 193 23.61 -1.25 -4.15
N LEU A 194 24.21 -1.06 -5.33
CA LEU A 194 24.96 -2.10 -6.05
C LEU A 194 24.13 -3.38 -6.23
N TRP A 195 22.87 -3.23 -6.65
CA TRP A 195 21.93 -4.33 -6.85
C TRP A 195 21.74 -5.20 -5.61
N ALA A 196 21.47 -4.57 -4.46
CA ALA A 196 21.19 -5.28 -3.21
C ALA A 196 19.91 -6.10 -3.24
N GLY A 197 19.03 -5.87 -4.24
CA GLY A 197 17.79 -6.63 -4.42
C GLY A 197 16.57 -5.97 -3.78
N ILE A 198 16.45 -4.63 -3.83
CA ILE A 198 15.26 -3.90 -3.31
C ILE A 198 13.98 -4.33 -4.05
N GLY A 199 14.07 -4.58 -5.36
CA GLY A 199 12.93 -4.93 -6.20
C GLY A 199 12.14 -3.71 -6.66
N ASP A 200 11.10 -3.28 -5.95
CA ASP A 200 10.39 -2.04 -6.26
C ASP A 200 10.63 -0.98 -5.19
N SER A 201 11.22 0.14 -5.56
CA SER A 201 11.60 1.21 -4.63
C SER A 201 10.42 2.08 -4.18
N LEU A 202 9.31 2.09 -4.95
CA LEU A 202 8.16 2.97 -4.74
C LEU A 202 6.94 2.27 -4.12
N TYR A 203 7.04 0.97 -3.82
CA TYR A 203 5.93 0.23 -3.23
C TYR A 203 6.02 0.27 -1.71
N GLY A 204 5.02 0.84 -1.05
CA GLY A 204 5.06 1.17 0.38
C GLY A 204 4.66 0.03 1.33
N PHE A 205 4.37 -1.19 0.84
CA PHE A 205 4.00 -2.34 1.68
C PHE A 205 5.25 -3.10 2.12
N ARG A 206 5.75 -2.82 3.33
CA ARG A 206 7.07 -3.25 3.77
C ARG A 206 7.16 -3.42 5.28
N VAL A 207 7.96 -4.39 5.75
CA VAL A 207 8.34 -4.46 7.17
C VAL A 207 9.74 -3.88 7.33
N TYR A 208 9.85 -2.99 8.31
CA TYR A 208 11.11 -2.33 8.65
C TYR A 208 11.47 -2.55 10.12
N PRO A 209 12.75 -2.76 10.44
CA PRO A 209 13.23 -2.63 11.80
C PRO A 209 13.14 -1.17 12.27
N VAL A 210 12.50 -0.94 13.42
CA VAL A 210 12.17 0.41 13.95
C VAL A 210 13.43 1.21 14.23
N ALA A 211 14.36 0.66 15.00
CA ALA A 211 15.52 1.40 15.50
C ALA A 211 16.41 1.94 14.36
N PRO A 212 16.86 1.15 13.37
CA PRO A 212 17.72 1.66 12.31
C PRO A 212 16.95 2.64 11.39
N LEU A 213 15.66 2.39 11.08
CA LEU A 213 14.90 3.30 10.24
C LEU A 213 14.69 4.65 10.93
N ALA A 214 14.24 4.67 12.20
CA ALA A 214 14.04 5.90 12.96
C ALA A 214 15.35 6.71 13.09
N ALA A 215 16.48 6.04 13.35
CA ALA A 215 17.79 6.68 13.43
C ALA A 215 18.19 7.35 12.10
N ILE A 216 17.93 6.68 10.96
CA ILE A 216 18.17 7.24 9.63
C ILE A 216 17.27 8.45 9.40
N MET A 217 15.96 8.34 9.66
CA MET A 217 15.00 9.39 9.39
C MET A 217 15.21 10.64 10.23
N ARG A 218 15.65 10.49 11.49
CA ARG A 218 15.99 11.63 12.36
C ARG A 218 17.22 12.42 11.83
N ARG A 219 18.16 11.73 11.19
CA ARG A 219 19.35 12.36 10.57
C ARG A 219 19.08 12.92 9.18
N GLN A 220 17.94 12.59 8.56
CA GLN A 220 17.58 12.98 7.20
C GLN A 220 16.29 13.82 7.21
N PRO A 221 16.38 15.14 7.37
CA PRO A 221 15.19 16.00 7.45
C PRO A 221 14.39 16.04 6.14
N TRP A 222 14.96 15.56 5.03
CA TRP A 222 14.33 15.51 3.71
C TRP A 222 13.36 14.33 3.54
N MET A 223 13.50 13.26 4.31
CA MET A 223 12.66 12.07 4.26
C MET A 223 11.29 12.31 4.90
N ARG A 224 10.54 13.30 4.43
CA ARG A 224 9.23 13.67 5.02
C ARG A 224 8.06 13.50 4.06
N GLY A 225 8.32 13.46 2.74
CA GLY A 225 7.30 13.34 1.70
C GLY A 225 7.10 11.92 1.19
N PHE A 226 6.66 11.83 -0.05
CA PHE A 226 6.51 10.58 -0.80
C PHE A 226 7.84 9.93 -1.19
N ASP A 227 8.91 10.69 -1.17
CA ASP A 227 10.29 10.23 -1.37
C ASP A 227 10.80 9.34 -0.22
N PHE A 228 10.04 9.21 0.85
CA PHE A 228 10.36 8.34 1.99
C PHE A 228 10.61 6.88 1.57
N ASP A 229 9.71 6.27 0.78
CA ASP A 229 9.77 4.84 0.49
C ASP A 229 11.07 4.41 -0.23
N PRO A 230 11.50 5.05 -1.35
CA PRO A 230 12.76 4.69 -1.98
C PRO A 230 13.99 5.07 -1.14
N GLU A 231 13.99 6.23 -0.50
CA GLU A 231 15.12 6.69 0.31
C GLU A 231 15.35 5.79 1.53
N ALA A 232 14.29 5.33 2.20
CA ALA A 232 14.36 4.41 3.33
C ALA A 232 15.02 3.09 2.95
N ALA A 233 14.59 2.47 1.84
CA ALA A 233 15.14 1.20 1.38
C ALA A 233 16.63 1.30 1.03
N VAL A 234 17.01 2.34 0.28
CA VAL A 234 18.43 2.57 -0.11
C VAL A 234 19.31 2.80 1.12
N ARG A 235 18.89 3.68 2.04
CA ARG A 235 19.68 4.00 3.23
C ARG A 235 19.79 2.85 4.22
N LEU A 236 18.75 2.03 4.35
CA LEU A 236 18.80 0.81 5.15
C LEU A 236 19.78 -0.21 4.55
N CYS A 237 19.81 -0.38 3.22
CA CYS A 237 20.84 -1.18 2.56
C CYS A 237 22.25 -0.65 2.86
N TRP A 238 22.47 0.67 2.84
CA TRP A 238 23.75 1.26 3.22
C TRP A 238 24.10 1.02 4.69
N ALA A 239 23.11 0.98 5.57
CA ALA A 239 23.29 0.64 6.98
C ALA A 239 23.56 -0.86 7.20
N GLY A 240 23.43 -1.69 6.17
CA GLY A 240 23.70 -3.14 6.23
C GLY A 240 22.45 -4.00 6.40
N VAL A 241 21.27 -3.41 6.52
CA VAL A 241 19.99 -4.13 6.58
C VAL A 241 19.73 -4.84 5.25
N ARG A 242 19.53 -6.16 5.31
CA ARG A 242 19.35 -7.00 4.13
C ARG A 242 17.90 -6.91 3.64
N PRO A 243 17.63 -6.68 2.34
CA PRO A 243 16.28 -6.79 1.80
C PRO A 243 15.89 -8.25 1.55
N ILE A 244 14.65 -8.60 1.92
CA ILE A 244 13.95 -9.82 1.54
C ILE A 244 12.73 -9.39 0.73
N ARG A 245 12.40 -10.10 -0.35
CA ARG A 245 11.32 -9.73 -1.26
C ARG A 245 10.18 -10.72 -1.18
N ILE A 246 8.95 -10.20 -1.13
CA ILE A 246 7.72 -10.97 -1.25
C ILE A 246 6.89 -10.37 -2.37
N ASP A 247 6.45 -11.21 -3.32
CA ASP A 247 5.53 -10.77 -4.36
C ASP A 247 4.19 -10.38 -3.76
N ALA A 248 3.69 -9.20 -4.12
CA ALA A 248 2.45 -8.66 -3.60
C ALA A 248 1.57 -8.14 -4.75
N PRO A 249 0.36 -8.67 -4.95
CA PRO A 249 -0.55 -8.15 -5.96
C PRO A 249 -0.98 -6.73 -5.58
N VAL A 250 -1.08 -5.84 -6.57
CA VAL A 250 -1.58 -4.47 -6.39
C VAL A 250 -2.98 -4.39 -6.96
N ARG A 251 -3.91 -3.92 -6.15
CA ARG A 251 -5.26 -3.65 -6.60
C ARG A 251 -5.39 -2.18 -7.00
N TYR A 252 -5.55 -1.93 -8.29
CA TYR A 252 -5.85 -0.59 -8.78
C TYR A 252 -7.35 -0.33 -8.71
N PHE A 253 -7.72 0.77 -8.03
CA PHE A 253 -9.08 1.27 -8.05
C PHE A 253 -9.24 2.30 -9.18
N GLY A 254 -10.25 2.12 -10.03
CA GLY A 254 -10.63 3.12 -11.01
C GLY A 254 -11.09 4.42 -10.33
N ARG A 255 -11.10 5.54 -11.09
CA ARG A 255 -11.62 6.83 -10.59
C ARG A 255 -13.06 6.71 -10.08
N HIS A 256 -13.87 5.84 -10.68
CA HIS A 256 -15.26 5.55 -10.29
C HIS A 256 -15.36 4.77 -8.96
N GLU A 257 -14.30 4.10 -8.54
CA GLU A 257 -14.21 3.36 -7.28
C GLU A 257 -13.61 4.21 -6.14
N GLY A 258 -13.53 5.54 -6.34
CA GLY A 258 -13.04 6.49 -5.33
C GLY A 258 -11.52 6.44 -5.12
N GLY A 259 -10.73 6.11 -6.15
CA GLY A 259 -9.28 6.20 -6.11
C GLY A 259 -8.83 7.65 -5.91
N VAL A 260 -8.36 7.99 -4.71
CA VAL A 260 -7.75 9.29 -4.41
C VAL A 260 -6.25 9.14 -4.60
N SER A 261 -5.67 9.92 -5.52
CA SER A 261 -4.22 10.01 -5.68
C SER A 261 -3.78 11.43 -5.37
N HIS A 262 -3.01 11.59 -4.33
CA HIS A 262 -2.39 12.87 -3.97
C HIS A 262 -1.08 13.15 -4.72
N PHE A 263 -0.72 12.30 -5.70
CA PHE A 263 0.51 12.42 -6.47
C PHE A 263 0.37 13.51 -7.55
N HIS A 264 1.17 14.56 -7.43
CA HIS A 264 1.30 15.66 -8.40
C HIS A 264 2.51 15.41 -9.30
N TYR A 265 2.27 14.97 -10.54
CA TYR A 265 3.31 14.50 -11.47
C TYR A 265 4.54 15.43 -11.61
N GLY A 266 4.35 16.75 -11.72
CA GLY A 266 5.46 17.69 -11.87
C GLY A 266 6.29 17.81 -10.60
N ARG A 267 5.64 18.13 -9.48
CA ARG A 267 6.28 18.36 -8.19
C ARG A 267 6.95 17.11 -7.64
N ASP A 268 6.20 15.99 -7.65
CA ASP A 268 6.67 14.77 -6.97
C ASP A 268 7.77 14.07 -7.77
N ASN A 269 7.74 14.15 -9.13
CA ASN A 269 8.87 13.69 -9.94
C ASN A 269 10.12 14.55 -9.73
N ALA A 270 9.98 15.87 -9.56
CA ALA A 270 11.11 16.74 -9.24
C ALA A 270 11.71 16.41 -7.86
N LEU A 271 10.86 16.10 -6.87
CA LEU A 271 11.31 15.66 -5.55
C LEU A 271 12.03 14.29 -5.61
N LEU A 272 11.51 13.34 -6.39
CA LEU A 272 12.15 12.04 -6.62
C LEU A 272 13.50 12.21 -7.32
N ALA A 273 13.59 13.04 -8.35
CA ALA A 273 14.86 13.33 -9.03
C ALA A 273 15.89 13.97 -8.08
N TRP A 274 15.45 14.93 -7.26
CA TRP A 274 16.30 15.54 -6.23
C TRP A 274 16.75 14.54 -5.18
N MET A 275 15.85 13.66 -4.75
CA MET A 275 16.18 12.57 -3.83
C MET A 275 17.26 11.66 -4.41
N HIS A 276 17.10 11.17 -5.65
CA HIS A 276 18.11 10.32 -6.30
C HIS A 276 19.44 11.05 -6.47
N LEU A 277 19.46 12.35 -6.79
CA LEU A 277 20.70 13.13 -6.84
C LEU A 277 21.42 13.14 -5.47
N ARG A 278 20.70 13.35 -4.36
CA ARG A 278 21.25 13.26 -3.00
C ARG A 278 21.75 11.86 -2.67
N LEU A 279 20.99 10.83 -3.05
CA LEU A 279 21.37 9.43 -2.83
C LEU A 279 22.62 9.09 -3.65
N PHE A 280 22.69 9.54 -4.90
CA PHE A 280 23.86 9.29 -5.75
C PHE A 280 25.15 9.90 -5.17
N THR A 281 25.10 11.12 -4.64
CA THR A 281 26.26 11.71 -3.92
C THR A 281 26.62 10.90 -2.69
N GLY A 282 25.62 10.47 -1.91
CA GLY A 282 25.82 9.60 -0.76
C GLY A 282 26.37 8.22 -1.13
N PHE A 283 25.95 7.66 -2.26
CA PHE A 283 26.44 6.42 -2.84
C PHE A 283 27.91 6.52 -3.24
N ALA A 284 28.31 7.58 -3.96
CA ALA A 284 29.68 7.78 -4.41
C ALA A 284 30.67 7.75 -3.24
N VAL A 285 30.34 8.41 -2.12
CA VAL A 285 31.15 8.39 -0.89
C VAL A 285 31.22 7.00 -0.26
N ARG A 286 30.16 6.20 -0.36
CA ARG A 286 30.07 4.87 0.25
C ARG A 286 30.53 3.72 -0.66
N LEU A 287 30.81 4.01 -1.92
CA LEU A 287 31.11 3.00 -2.94
C LEU A 287 32.22 2.01 -2.49
N PRO A 288 33.36 2.44 -1.92
CA PRO A 288 34.40 1.49 -1.48
C PRO A 288 33.88 0.50 -0.41
N MET A 289 33.11 1.01 0.56
CA MET A 289 32.51 0.19 1.62
C MET A 289 31.46 -0.79 1.06
N LEU A 290 30.62 -0.34 0.13
CA LEU A 290 29.58 -1.18 -0.48
C LEU A 290 30.18 -2.29 -1.33
N VAL A 291 31.25 -1.99 -2.08
CA VAL A 291 32.00 -3.00 -2.85
C VAL A 291 32.64 -4.02 -1.92
N ALA A 292 33.32 -3.58 -0.86
CA ALA A 292 33.89 -4.49 0.12
C ALA A 292 32.85 -5.45 0.72
N ARG A 293 31.71 -4.92 1.17
CA ARG A 293 30.59 -5.74 1.70
C ARG A 293 30.04 -6.71 0.66
N ARG A 294 29.96 -6.33 -0.60
CA ARG A 294 29.49 -7.23 -1.66
C ARG A 294 30.45 -8.38 -1.91
N LEU A 295 31.74 -8.13 -1.84
CA LEU A 295 32.77 -9.16 -2.01
C LEU A 295 32.78 -10.15 -0.84
N THR A 296 32.64 -9.69 0.39
CA THR A 296 32.53 -10.59 1.57
C THR A 296 31.31 -11.48 1.48
N ARG A 297 30.11 -10.92 1.21
CA ARG A 297 28.88 -11.71 1.05
C ARG A 297 28.98 -12.80 -0.03
N ARG A 298 29.65 -12.53 -1.15
CA ARG A 298 29.86 -13.54 -2.20
C ARG A 298 30.79 -14.67 -1.74
N ARG A 299 31.77 -14.38 -0.91
CA ARG A 299 32.65 -15.41 -0.32
C ARG A 299 31.89 -16.31 0.64
N ASP A 300 31.05 -15.73 1.51
CA ASP A 300 30.23 -16.47 2.49
C ASP A 300 29.18 -17.36 1.83
N GLN A 301 28.71 -17.03 0.60
CA GLN A 301 27.77 -17.85 -0.18
C GLN A 301 28.45 -18.95 -0.99
N ALA A 302 29.76 -18.87 -1.20
CA ALA A 302 30.55 -19.82 -1.98
C ALA A 302 31.30 -20.83 -1.08
N ALA A 303 31.33 -20.61 0.23
CA ALA A 303 31.86 -21.49 1.25
C ALA A 303 30.75 -22.36 1.88
#